data_b848f968646cd14c248db27065b1d3f4
#
_entry.id   b848f968646cd14c248db27065b1d3f4
#
_cell.length_a   1.000
_cell.length_b   1.000
_cell.length_c   1.000
_cell.angle_alpha   90.00
_cell.angle_beta   90.00
_cell.angle_gamma   90.00
#
_symmetry.space_group_name_H-M   'P 1'
#
loop_
_entity.id
_entity.type
_entity.pdbx_description
1 polymer ?
#
loop_
_entity_poly.entity_id
_entity_poly.type
_entity_poly.pdbx_seq_one_letter_code
_entity_poly.pdbx_strand_id
1 'polypeptide(L)'
;MKSIAKKYLEAVEDALKMIRGRASKYSVKIGDDLIAWWQHIDQTSSQYGIYGTSAAIEMLDLIDADESYDKPIPAEIKKALNFLKKLFEDKSFFVSAEGTSNYQLSVLPKLSSILSCLSLRLIDREATARDVRDYAIEKIKKSQNSDGGWPAYNPKFIDETCTETIPSDPLITAAVLSAVVKSEVKDEINLQNAINYLKNSLHNTNLPIHTQLYSIFAIRAALPEQIDEFIKNKSEELIKAFADIFPNILEVYHPFDVTDTRENKTTAHYFVVKQKTLFLNYLSRFEFTRFCNKKWLSRAVDTVNYVIENQGGEKSKISFRIGTRNTLSAVRFLIQSKKNVKANKRKANLIYYGTKILHSIKTRYILIGILILVSYFISPTLSSNQGLGFFLGVIASIIAAMVYNLLTKSDN
;
A
#
# COMPACT_ATOMS: atom_id res chain seq x y z
N MET A 1 -7.82 -11.01 -29.99
CA MET A 1 -8.28 -10.64 -28.63
C MET A 1 -7.09 -10.16 -27.80
N LYS A 2 -7.15 -8.97 -27.18
CA LYS A 2 -6.04 -8.48 -26.31
C LYS A 2 -5.93 -9.40 -25.08
N SER A 3 -4.69 -9.72 -24.67
CA SER A 3 -4.46 -10.51 -23.44
C SER A 3 -4.89 -9.71 -22.19
N ILE A 4 -5.24 -10.41 -21.11
CA ILE A 4 -5.68 -9.75 -19.86
C ILE A 4 -4.60 -8.83 -19.30
N ALA A 5 -3.34 -9.23 -19.34
CA ALA A 5 -2.22 -8.39 -18.92
C ALA A 5 -2.13 -7.08 -19.74
N LYS A 6 -2.39 -7.15 -21.07
CA LYS A 6 -2.39 -5.97 -21.92
C LYS A 6 -3.56 -5.04 -21.58
N LYS A 7 -4.77 -5.59 -21.39
CA LYS A 7 -5.95 -4.83 -20.98
C LYS A 7 -5.74 -4.14 -19.62
N TYR A 8 -5.16 -4.88 -18.67
CA TYR A 8 -4.85 -4.34 -17.36
C TYR A 8 -3.85 -3.16 -17.45
N LEU A 9 -2.76 -3.33 -18.20
CA LEU A 9 -1.74 -2.30 -18.36
C LEU A 9 -2.29 -1.04 -19.03
N GLU A 10 -3.12 -1.18 -20.07
CA GLU A 10 -3.78 -0.05 -20.74
C GLU A 10 -4.69 0.70 -19.75
N ALA A 11 -5.53 0.01 -19.00
CA ALA A 11 -6.40 0.64 -18.00
C ALA A 11 -5.60 1.37 -16.91
N VAL A 12 -4.48 0.79 -16.45
CA VAL A 12 -3.59 1.45 -15.47
C VAL A 12 -2.97 2.72 -16.06
N GLU A 13 -2.51 2.69 -17.31
CA GLU A 13 -1.93 3.86 -17.98
C GLU A 13 -2.94 4.99 -18.13
N ASP A 14 -4.17 4.66 -18.54
CA ASP A 14 -5.26 5.63 -18.64
C ASP A 14 -5.60 6.26 -17.27
N ALA A 15 -5.66 5.44 -16.22
CA ALA A 15 -5.90 5.91 -14.86
C ALA A 15 -4.80 6.87 -14.37
N LEU A 16 -3.52 6.52 -14.57
CA LEU A 16 -2.39 7.35 -14.16
C LEU A 16 -2.36 8.68 -14.90
N LYS A 17 -2.59 8.67 -16.22
CA LYS A 17 -2.67 9.90 -17.03
C LYS A 17 -3.79 10.82 -16.55
N MET A 18 -4.95 10.27 -16.25
CA MET A 18 -6.08 11.04 -15.75
C MET A 18 -5.79 11.65 -14.37
N ILE A 19 -5.24 10.85 -13.45
CA ILE A 19 -4.84 11.31 -12.11
C ILE A 19 -3.83 12.45 -12.23
N ARG A 20 -2.80 12.31 -13.08
CA ARG A 20 -1.78 13.33 -13.32
C ARG A 20 -2.38 14.66 -13.77
N GLY A 21 -3.31 14.61 -14.74
CA GLY A 21 -3.96 15.81 -15.27
C GLY A 21 -4.86 16.51 -14.24
N ARG A 22 -5.39 15.78 -13.27
CA ARG A 22 -6.25 16.34 -12.22
C ARG A 22 -5.46 16.87 -11.03
N ALA A 23 -4.38 16.20 -10.64
CA ALA A 23 -3.60 16.59 -9.49
C ALA A 23 -3.19 18.08 -9.56
N SER A 24 -2.78 18.55 -10.74
CA SER A 24 -2.40 19.96 -10.94
C SER A 24 -3.56 20.94 -10.75
N LYS A 25 -4.83 20.52 -11.01
CA LYS A 25 -6.00 21.40 -10.87
C LYS A 25 -6.40 21.67 -9.43
N TYR A 26 -6.01 20.82 -8.50
CA TYR A 26 -6.41 20.91 -7.10
C TYR A 26 -5.32 21.47 -6.19
N SER A 27 -4.28 22.07 -6.78
CA SER A 27 -3.27 22.81 -6.03
C SER A 27 -3.81 24.17 -5.57
N VAL A 28 -3.34 24.59 -4.41
CA VAL A 28 -3.62 25.92 -3.83
C VAL A 28 -2.35 26.73 -3.88
N LYS A 29 -2.39 27.88 -4.52
CA LYS A 29 -1.29 28.84 -4.49
C LYS A 29 -1.30 29.63 -3.20
N ILE A 30 -0.16 29.69 -2.53
CA ILE A 30 0.05 30.42 -1.28
C ILE A 30 1.12 31.47 -1.56
N GLY A 31 0.70 32.63 -2.06
CA GLY A 31 1.63 33.63 -2.62
C GLY A 31 2.24 33.14 -3.95
N ASP A 32 3.40 33.72 -4.31
CA ASP A 32 4.02 33.45 -5.63
C ASP A 32 4.85 32.17 -5.67
N ASP A 33 5.44 31.77 -4.54
CA ASP A 33 6.47 30.73 -4.49
C ASP A 33 6.07 29.45 -3.77
N LEU A 34 4.89 29.39 -3.21
CA LEU A 34 4.41 28.24 -2.45
C LEU A 34 3.15 27.65 -3.06
N ILE A 35 3.08 26.30 -3.03
CA ILE A 35 1.91 25.55 -3.44
C ILE A 35 1.65 24.47 -2.39
N ALA A 36 0.38 24.29 -2.02
CA ALA A 36 -0.11 23.21 -1.20
C ALA A 36 -1.25 22.47 -1.89
N TRP A 37 -1.64 21.33 -1.37
CA TRP A 37 -2.81 20.58 -1.83
C TRP A 37 -3.82 20.36 -0.72
N TRP A 38 -5.09 20.36 -1.12
CA TRP A 38 -6.19 20.00 -0.25
C TRP A 38 -6.06 18.54 0.22
N GLN A 39 -6.43 18.27 1.46
CA GLN A 39 -6.53 16.90 1.96
C GLN A 39 -7.58 16.11 1.19
N HIS A 40 -8.68 16.78 0.86
CA HIS A 40 -9.79 16.25 0.08
C HIS A 40 -9.90 17.04 -1.22
N ILE A 41 -10.08 16.34 -2.33
CA ILE A 41 -10.22 16.96 -3.66
C ILE A 41 -11.61 17.61 -3.82
N ASP A 42 -12.59 17.26 -3.01
CA ASP A 42 -13.85 17.96 -2.98
C ASP A 42 -13.65 19.32 -2.27
N GLN A 43 -13.88 20.38 -2.98
CA GLN A 43 -13.70 21.77 -2.54
C GLN A 43 -14.54 22.16 -1.29
N THR A 44 -15.23 21.20 -0.67
CA THR A 44 -16.10 21.40 0.49
C THR A 44 -15.33 21.43 1.81
N SER A 45 -14.08 20.95 1.86
CA SER A 45 -13.22 21.07 3.03
C SER A 45 -12.19 22.17 2.81
N SER A 46 -12.18 23.14 3.69
CA SER A 46 -11.21 24.27 3.69
C SER A 46 -9.79 23.84 4.13
N GLN A 47 -9.47 22.54 4.12
CA GLN A 47 -8.23 22.03 4.69
C GLN A 47 -7.21 21.65 3.62
N TYR A 48 -6.15 22.42 3.54
CA TYR A 48 -4.91 22.05 2.85
C TYR A 48 -3.77 22.00 3.86
N GLY A 49 -2.71 21.25 3.57
CA GLY A 49 -1.58 21.16 4.48
C GLY A 49 -0.67 19.97 4.23
N ILE A 50 -0.01 19.49 5.27
CA ILE A 50 1.05 18.47 5.18
C ILE A 50 0.58 17.21 4.46
N TYR A 51 -0.53 16.62 4.86
CA TYR A 51 -1.01 15.36 4.29
C TYR A 51 -1.35 15.47 2.81
N GLY A 52 -2.11 16.50 2.42
CA GLY A 52 -2.48 16.73 1.03
C GLY A 52 -1.27 17.00 0.17
N THR A 53 -0.39 17.88 0.65
CA THR A 53 0.82 18.29 -0.08
C THR A 53 1.80 17.13 -0.24
N SER A 54 2.13 16.43 0.84
CA SER A 54 3.01 15.24 0.76
C SER A 54 2.46 14.17 -0.17
N ALA A 55 1.15 13.90 -0.09
CA ALA A 55 0.52 12.93 -0.96
C ALA A 55 0.57 13.35 -2.43
N ALA A 56 0.38 14.65 -2.74
CA ALA A 56 0.47 15.16 -4.09
C ALA A 56 1.91 15.11 -4.65
N ILE A 57 2.91 15.52 -3.86
CA ILE A 57 4.33 15.40 -4.25
C ILE A 57 4.65 13.95 -4.61
N GLU A 58 4.35 12.99 -3.73
CA GLU A 58 4.64 11.60 -3.98
C GLU A 58 3.93 11.04 -5.21
N MET A 59 2.65 11.36 -5.36
CA MET A 59 1.83 10.90 -6.48
C MET A 59 2.37 11.42 -7.81
N LEU A 60 2.65 12.71 -7.90
CA LEU A 60 3.15 13.35 -9.10
C LEU A 60 4.55 12.84 -9.46
N ASP A 61 5.43 12.72 -8.45
CA ASP A 61 6.78 12.21 -8.66
C ASP A 61 6.79 10.74 -9.10
N LEU A 62 5.95 9.88 -8.51
CA LEU A 62 5.81 8.47 -8.90
C LEU A 62 5.34 8.33 -10.36
N ILE A 63 4.36 9.13 -10.78
CA ILE A 63 3.83 9.08 -12.14
C ILE A 63 4.88 9.57 -13.13
N ASP A 64 5.53 10.70 -12.83
CA ASP A 64 6.57 11.27 -13.71
C ASP A 64 7.79 10.34 -13.80
N ALA A 65 8.22 9.72 -12.70
CA ALA A 65 9.32 8.75 -12.68
C ALA A 65 8.99 7.44 -13.41
N ASP A 66 7.71 7.03 -13.44
CA ASP A 66 7.27 5.86 -14.21
C ASP A 66 7.31 6.12 -15.73
N GLU A 67 7.10 7.35 -16.15
CA GLU A 67 7.28 7.76 -17.56
C GLU A 67 8.76 7.84 -17.93
N SER A 68 9.55 8.57 -17.14
CA SER A 68 11.01 8.67 -17.28
C SER A 68 11.64 9.16 -15.97
N TYR A 69 12.63 8.41 -15.45
CA TYR A 69 13.38 8.82 -14.27
C TYR A 69 14.10 10.16 -14.47
N ASP A 70 14.56 10.42 -15.70
CA ASP A 70 15.32 11.64 -16.04
C ASP A 70 14.46 12.87 -16.34
N LYS A 71 13.14 12.73 -16.31
CA LYS A 71 12.22 13.84 -16.49
C LYS A 71 12.51 14.97 -15.48
N PRO A 72 12.56 16.25 -15.87
CA PRO A 72 12.78 17.35 -14.94
C PRO A 72 11.73 17.37 -13.81
N ILE A 73 12.14 17.80 -12.62
CA ILE A 73 11.20 17.98 -11.51
C ILE A 73 10.29 19.15 -11.82
N PRO A 74 8.96 18.96 -11.86
CA PRO A 74 8.01 20.02 -12.15
C PRO A 74 8.10 21.19 -11.14
N ALA A 75 7.90 22.41 -11.62
CA ALA A 75 7.92 23.61 -10.76
C ALA A 75 6.91 23.54 -9.62
N GLU A 76 5.76 22.90 -9.85
CA GLU A 76 4.74 22.68 -8.83
C GLU A 76 5.26 21.82 -7.66
N ILE A 77 6.06 20.79 -7.92
CA ILE A 77 6.69 19.96 -6.87
C ILE A 77 7.72 20.79 -6.10
N LYS A 78 8.55 21.59 -6.81
CA LYS A 78 9.54 22.46 -6.15
C LYS A 78 8.87 23.44 -5.19
N LYS A 79 7.80 24.10 -5.64
CA LYS A 79 7.02 25.02 -4.80
C LYS A 79 6.34 24.33 -3.62
N ALA A 80 5.94 23.08 -3.79
CA ALA A 80 5.37 22.28 -2.70
C ALA A 80 6.43 21.85 -1.67
N LEU A 81 7.63 21.51 -2.12
CA LEU A 81 8.77 21.27 -1.23
C LEU A 81 9.13 22.52 -0.42
N ASN A 82 9.11 23.71 -1.06
CA ASN A 82 9.29 24.97 -0.36
C ASN A 82 8.20 25.22 0.69
N PHE A 83 6.95 24.86 0.40
CA PHE A 83 5.88 24.91 1.40
C PHE A 83 6.19 24.02 2.61
N LEU A 84 6.60 22.76 2.40
CA LEU A 84 6.96 21.86 3.50
C LEU A 84 8.16 22.40 4.30
N LYS A 85 9.20 22.91 3.62
CA LYS A 85 10.37 23.51 4.27
C LYS A 85 9.97 24.71 5.12
N LYS A 86 9.12 25.60 4.59
CA LYS A 86 8.62 26.77 5.31
C LYS A 86 7.91 26.44 6.60
N LEU A 87 7.18 25.31 6.65
CA LEU A 87 6.54 24.83 7.87
C LEU A 87 7.54 24.46 8.98
N PHE A 88 8.76 24.09 8.63
CA PHE A 88 9.81 23.78 9.60
C PHE A 88 10.59 24.98 10.08
N GLU A 89 10.87 25.90 9.16
CA GLU A 89 11.65 27.11 9.42
C GLU A 89 10.85 28.14 10.22
N ASP A 90 9.59 28.31 9.87
CA ASP A 90 8.71 29.30 10.48
C ASP A 90 7.59 28.61 11.27
N LYS A 91 7.83 28.47 12.58
CA LYS A 91 6.86 27.87 13.50
C LYS A 91 5.52 28.60 13.55
N SER A 92 5.46 29.82 13.03
CA SER A 92 4.24 30.63 12.91
C SER A 92 3.59 30.57 11.54
N PHE A 93 4.18 29.86 10.58
CA PHE A 93 3.66 29.72 9.23
C PHE A 93 2.40 28.85 9.20
N PHE A 94 1.28 29.49 9.37
CA PHE A 94 0.00 28.84 9.33
C PHE A 94 -0.98 29.52 8.48
N VAL A 95 -1.44 28.83 7.48
CA VAL A 95 -2.49 29.25 6.58
C VAL A 95 -3.48 28.13 6.33
N SER A 96 -3.60 27.18 7.21
CA SER A 96 -4.51 26.08 6.96
C SER A 96 -5.49 25.87 8.10
N ALA A 97 -6.68 25.43 7.74
CA ALA A 97 -7.66 24.92 8.67
C ALA A 97 -7.23 23.63 9.39
N GLU A 98 -6.05 23.07 9.07
CA GLU A 98 -5.48 21.94 9.80
C GLU A 98 -4.98 22.34 11.21
N GLY A 99 -5.16 23.59 11.60
CA GLY A 99 -4.74 24.10 12.91
C GLY A 99 -3.30 24.58 12.92
N THR A 100 -2.88 25.07 14.06
CA THR A 100 -1.59 25.68 14.25
C THR A 100 -0.45 24.67 14.18
N SER A 101 0.65 25.12 13.80
CA SER A 101 1.91 24.55 13.48
C SER A 101 2.44 23.44 14.31
N ASN A 102 2.53 23.71 15.55
CA ASN A 102 3.28 22.88 16.48
C ASN A 102 2.69 21.47 16.57
N TYR A 103 1.37 21.35 16.55
CA TYR A 103 0.72 20.07 16.56
C TYR A 103 0.97 19.23 15.30
N GLN A 104 1.10 19.89 14.18
CA GLN A 104 1.32 19.19 12.91
C GLN A 104 2.69 18.53 12.88
N LEU A 105 3.71 19.18 13.41
CA LEU A 105 5.08 18.68 13.44
C LEU A 105 5.34 17.67 14.56
N SER A 106 4.48 17.64 15.59
CA SER A 106 4.58 16.65 16.67
C SER A 106 4.00 15.29 16.29
N VAL A 107 3.20 15.23 15.24
CA VAL A 107 2.42 14.04 14.85
C VAL A 107 3.21 13.15 13.90
N LEU A 108 3.55 11.95 14.34
CA LEU A 108 4.38 11.00 13.58
C LEU A 108 3.77 10.58 12.24
N PRO A 109 2.44 10.38 12.08
CA PRO A 109 1.84 10.12 10.77
C PRO A 109 2.09 11.21 9.75
N LYS A 110 2.18 12.50 10.16
CA LYS A 110 2.49 13.60 9.25
C LYS A 110 3.97 13.59 8.86
N LEU A 111 4.87 13.38 9.81
CA LEU A 111 6.30 13.22 9.56
C LEU A 111 6.59 12.02 8.64
N SER A 112 5.92 10.88 8.87
CA SER A 112 6.04 9.72 7.99
C SER A 112 5.52 10.00 6.57
N SER A 113 4.46 10.79 6.42
CA SER A 113 3.94 11.21 5.11
C SER A 113 4.92 12.13 4.38
N ILE A 114 5.55 13.07 5.09
CA ILE A 114 6.61 13.92 4.56
C ILE A 114 7.79 13.08 4.09
N LEU A 115 8.29 12.18 4.94
CA LEU A 115 9.42 11.32 4.56
C LEU A 115 9.07 10.41 3.38
N SER A 116 7.86 9.84 3.35
CA SER A 116 7.39 9.00 2.25
C SER A 116 7.31 9.71 0.91
N CYS A 117 7.05 11.02 0.88
CA CYS A 117 6.93 11.75 -0.38
C CYS A 117 8.28 12.06 -1.04
N LEU A 118 9.38 11.91 -0.30
CA LEU A 118 10.72 12.22 -0.77
C LEU A 118 11.37 10.98 -1.39
N SER A 119 11.25 10.87 -2.71
CA SER A 119 11.94 9.83 -3.47
C SER A 119 13.43 10.14 -3.59
N LEU A 120 14.27 9.14 -3.87
CA LEU A 120 15.68 9.36 -4.21
C LEU A 120 15.86 10.36 -5.33
N ARG A 121 15.01 10.28 -6.36
CA ARG A 121 15.03 11.24 -7.48
C ARG A 121 14.87 12.69 -7.02
N LEU A 122 13.99 12.96 -6.06
CA LEU A 122 13.80 14.31 -5.50
C LEU A 122 14.99 14.70 -4.61
N ILE A 123 15.45 13.79 -3.77
CA ILE A 123 16.59 14.00 -2.87
C ILE A 123 17.87 14.31 -3.64
N ASP A 124 18.13 13.60 -4.74
CA ASP A 124 19.33 13.80 -5.54
C ASP A 124 19.32 15.14 -6.28
N ARG A 125 18.16 15.62 -6.71
CA ARG A 125 18.03 16.76 -7.62
C ARG A 125 17.61 18.07 -6.97
N GLU A 126 17.01 18.02 -5.78
CA GLU A 126 16.46 19.20 -5.11
C GLU A 126 17.04 19.35 -3.70
N ALA A 127 17.77 20.45 -3.47
CA ALA A 127 18.34 20.74 -2.16
C ALA A 127 17.25 20.85 -1.07
N THR A 128 16.12 21.48 -1.39
CA THR A 128 14.96 21.58 -0.49
C THR A 128 14.44 20.22 -0.06
N ALA A 129 14.46 19.23 -0.94
CA ALA A 129 14.03 17.86 -0.58
C ALA A 129 14.96 17.23 0.46
N ARG A 130 16.29 17.46 0.35
CA ARG A 130 17.26 17.03 1.36
C ARG A 130 17.01 17.67 2.71
N ASP A 131 16.84 18.99 2.75
CA ASP A 131 16.58 19.73 3.99
C ASP A 131 15.30 19.21 4.70
N VAL A 132 14.24 18.99 3.93
CA VAL A 132 12.96 18.47 4.44
C VAL A 132 13.10 17.04 4.94
N ARG A 133 13.88 16.19 4.24
CA ARG A 133 14.19 14.83 4.66
C ARG A 133 14.93 14.80 5.98
N ASP A 134 16.02 15.55 6.07
CA ASP A 134 16.92 15.54 7.24
C ASP A 134 16.17 16.01 8.49
N TYR A 135 15.32 17.03 8.35
CA TYR A 135 14.45 17.46 9.42
C TYR A 135 13.46 16.36 9.86
N ALA A 136 12.79 15.72 8.90
CA ALA A 136 11.81 14.67 9.22
C ALA A 136 12.47 13.47 9.91
N ILE A 137 13.66 13.06 9.45
CA ILE A 137 14.45 11.96 10.04
C ILE A 137 14.85 12.30 11.47
N GLU A 138 15.38 13.50 11.70
CA GLU A 138 15.77 13.93 13.05
C GLU A 138 14.61 13.82 14.04
N LYS A 139 13.42 14.29 13.64
CA LYS A 139 12.23 14.21 14.49
C LYS A 139 11.72 12.78 14.69
N ILE A 140 11.70 11.98 13.64
CA ILE A 140 11.33 10.55 13.72
C ILE A 140 12.28 9.79 14.63
N LYS A 141 13.60 10.00 14.49
CA LYS A 141 14.63 9.37 15.32
C LYS A 141 14.47 9.70 16.79
N LYS A 142 14.24 10.98 17.12
CA LYS A 142 14.03 11.44 18.51
C LYS A 142 12.72 10.96 19.13
N SER A 143 11.80 10.43 18.32
CA SER A 143 10.48 9.95 18.77
C SER A 143 10.40 8.43 18.90
N GLN A 144 11.45 7.68 18.58
CA GLN A 144 11.43 6.24 18.74
C GLN A 144 11.52 5.90 20.24
N ASN A 145 10.55 5.12 20.72
CA ASN A 145 10.52 4.65 22.11
C ASN A 145 11.55 3.53 22.35
N SER A 146 11.83 3.23 23.60
CA SER A 146 12.77 2.18 24.02
C SER A 146 12.33 0.77 23.59
N ASP A 147 11.02 0.54 23.38
CA ASP A 147 10.47 -0.70 22.84
C ASP A 147 10.69 -0.87 21.31
N GLY A 148 11.24 0.15 20.67
CA GLY A 148 11.51 0.20 19.23
C GLY A 148 10.36 0.72 18.38
N GLY A 149 9.18 0.92 18.93
CA GLY A 149 8.03 1.47 18.22
C GLY A 149 8.00 3.01 18.21
N TRP A 150 7.01 3.55 17.51
CA TRP A 150 6.73 4.99 17.52
C TRP A 150 5.32 5.27 18.05
N PRO A 151 5.19 6.31 18.88
CA PRO A 151 3.89 6.81 19.34
C PRO A 151 3.19 7.57 18.21
N ALA A 152 1.92 7.92 18.43
CA ALA A 152 1.17 8.76 17.49
C ALA A 152 1.73 10.19 17.43
N TYR A 153 2.23 10.71 18.56
CA TYR A 153 2.87 12.02 18.64
C TYR A 153 3.96 12.03 19.73
N ASN A 154 4.85 13.00 19.63
CA ASN A 154 5.87 13.23 20.65
C ASN A 154 5.57 14.56 21.39
N PRO A 155 5.12 14.50 22.66
CA PRO A 155 4.75 15.69 23.41
C PRO A 155 5.90 16.68 23.63
N LYS A 156 7.16 16.21 23.63
CA LYS A 156 8.36 17.08 23.72
C LYS A 156 8.52 18.05 22.55
N PHE A 157 7.86 17.80 21.41
CA PHE A 157 7.85 18.74 20.28
C PHE A 157 6.82 19.86 20.48
N ILE A 158 5.89 19.69 21.43
CA ILE A 158 4.92 20.69 21.82
C ILE A 158 5.47 21.49 23.01
N ASP A 159 5.96 20.77 24.01
CA ASP A 159 6.51 21.30 25.24
C ASP A 159 7.79 20.55 25.61
N GLU A 160 8.95 21.20 25.49
CA GLU A 160 10.26 20.58 25.74
C GLU A 160 10.44 20.10 27.20
N THR A 161 9.65 20.65 28.12
CA THR A 161 9.68 20.26 29.52
C THR A 161 8.81 19.06 29.85
N CYS A 162 8.01 18.59 28.88
CA CYS A 162 7.12 17.47 29.08
C CYS A 162 7.91 16.17 29.29
N THR A 163 7.62 15.47 30.38
CA THR A 163 8.21 14.17 30.74
C THR A 163 7.32 12.99 30.36
N GLU A 164 6.11 13.25 29.86
CA GLU A 164 5.18 12.21 29.45
C GLU A 164 5.73 11.37 28.30
N THR A 165 5.56 10.06 28.39
CA THR A 165 5.89 9.11 27.34
C THR A 165 4.60 8.52 26.79
N ILE A 166 4.35 8.75 25.50
CA ILE A 166 3.19 8.19 24.81
C ILE A 166 3.54 6.76 24.36
N PRO A 167 2.69 5.77 24.62
CA PRO A 167 2.93 4.39 24.18
C PRO A 167 3.07 4.27 22.68
N SER A 168 3.91 3.32 22.24
CA SER A 168 4.05 2.99 20.84
C SER A 168 2.75 2.42 20.25
N ASP A 169 2.43 2.80 19.02
CA ASP A 169 1.28 2.31 18.27
C ASP A 169 1.74 1.46 17.07
N PRO A 170 1.25 0.22 16.91
CA PRO A 170 1.68 -0.66 15.83
C PRO A 170 1.39 -0.11 14.43
N LEU A 171 0.26 0.57 14.22
CA LEU A 171 -0.09 1.14 12.92
C LEU A 171 0.81 2.33 12.57
N ILE A 172 1.07 3.19 13.54
CA ILE A 172 1.97 4.33 13.37
C ILE A 172 3.40 3.84 13.16
N THR A 173 3.84 2.86 13.94
CA THR A 173 5.15 2.23 13.76
C THR A 173 5.31 1.64 12.37
N ALA A 174 4.29 0.94 11.85
CA ALA A 174 4.31 0.41 10.49
C ALA A 174 4.37 1.51 9.42
N ALA A 175 3.66 2.63 9.64
CA ALA A 175 3.70 3.78 8.73
C ALA A 175 5.08 4.43 8.70
N VAL A 176 5.69 4.66 9.86
CA VAL A 176 7.02 5.24 9.98
C VAL A 176 8.08 4.31 9.39
N LEU A 177 8.06 3.01 9.73
CA LEU A 177 8.98 2.01 9.17
C LEU A 177 8.90 1.97 7.63
N SER A 178 7.68 1.96 7.07
CA SER A 178 7.49 1.99 5.62
C SER A 178 8.09 3.24 4.97
N ALA A 179 7.97 4.40 5.62
CA ALA A 179 8.52 5.66 5.14
C ALA A 179 10.06 5.67 5.18
N VAL A 180 10.65 5.19 6.27
CA VAL A 180 12.10 5.09 6.46
C VAL A 180 12.73 4.14 5.45
N VAL A 181 12.11 2.96 5.24
CA VAL A 181 12.59 1.99 4.24
C VAL A 181 12.54 2.57 2.83
N LYS A 182 11.49 3.32 2.51
CA LYS A 182 11.32 3.93 1.19
C LYS A 182 12.31 5.06 0.91
N SER A 183 12.67 5.83 1.92
CA SER A 183 13.62 6.96 1.81
C SER A 183 15.10 6.53 1.90
N GLU A 184 15.36 5.21 2.03
CA GLU A 184 16.70 4.60 2.13
C GLU A 184 17.59 5.13 3.27
N VAL A 185 16.99 5.70 4.32
CA VAL A 185 17.70 6.18 5.52
C VAL A 185 17.82 5.11 6.60
N LYS A 186 18.07 3.88 6.19
CA LYS A 186 18.06 2.70 7.06
C LYS A 186 19.10 2.74 8.18
N ASP A 187 20.24 3.37 7.93
CA ASP A 187 21.37 3.37 8.87
C ASP A 187 21.23 4.39 9.99
N GLU A 188 20.28 5.32 9.87
CA GLU A 188 20.07 6.38 10.84
C GLU A 188 19.09 6.03 11.96
N ILE A 189 18.32 4.96 11.78
CA ILE A 189 17.20 4.56 12.66
C ILE A 189 17.34 3.09 13.03
N ASN A 190 17.05 2.74 14.27
CA ASN A 190 17.09 1.35 14.71
C ASN A 190 15.90 0.54 14.14
N LEU A 191 16.07 0.12 12.87
CA LEU A 191 15.03 -0.63 12.15
C LEU A 191 14.76 -2.00 12.78
N GLN A 192 15.79 -2.67 13.30
CA GLN A 192 15.61 -4.00 13.88
C GLN A 192 14.68 -3.97 15.08
N ASN A 193 14.79 -2.95 15.93
CA ASN A 193 13.90 -2.79 17.07
C ASN A 193 12.46 -2.53 16.62
N ALA A 194 12.26 -1.71 15.58
CA ALA A 194 10.93 -1.45 15.02
C ALA A 194 10.30 -2.73 14.42
N ILE A 195 11.09 -3.53 13.71
CA ILE A 195 10.65 -4.82 13.18
C ILE A 195 10.27 -5.77 14.31
N ASN A 196 11.09 -5.86 15.36
CA ASN A 196 10.82 -6.70 16.52
C ASN A 196 9.54 -6.25 17.26
N TYR A 197 9.36 -4.93 17.44
CA TYR A 197 8.13 -4.37 18.01
C TYR A 197 6.89 -4.79 17.21
N LEU A 198 6.94 -4.65 15.87
CA LEU A 198 5.82 -5.04 15.01
C LEU A 198 5.57 -6.56 15.03
N LYS A 199 6.62 -7.39 15.03
CA LYS A 199 6.47 -8.84 15.17
C LYS A 199 5.79 -9.20 16.48
N ASN A 200 6.23 -8.62 17.60
CA ASN A 200 5.63 -8.83 18.91
C ASN A 200 4.16 -8.39 18.93
N SER A 201 3.84 -7.27 18.32
CA SER A 201 2.46 -6.79 18.20
C SER A 201 1.57 -7.74 17.40
N LEU A 202 2.10 -8.43 16.38
CA LEU A 202 1.37 -9.41 15.56
C LEU A 202 1.03 -10.71 16.31
N HIS A 203 1.60 -10.97 17.49
CA HIS A 203 1.17 -12.06 18.37
C HIS A 203 -0.16 -11.76 19.09
N ASN A 204 -0.55 -10.48 19.17
CA ASN A 204 -1.84 -10.09 19.73
C ASN A 204 -2.98 -10.45 18.76
N THR A 205 -3.79 -11.43 19.13
CA THR A 205 -4.93 -11.91 18.33
C THR A 205 -6.03 -10.88 18.12
N ASN A 206 -6.09 -9.85 18.98
CA ASN A 206 -7.08 -8.78 18.90
C ASN A 206 -6.61 -7.59 18.05
N LEU A 207 -5.41 -7.68 17.46
CA LEU A 207 -4.91 -6.60 16.61
C LEU A 207 -5.80 -6.44 15.37
N PRO A 208 -6.32 -5.23 15.08
CA PRO A 208 -7.18 -5.01 13.92
C PRO A 208 -6.55 -5.46 12.61
N ILE A 209 -7.34 -6.05 11.70
CA ILE A 209 -6.83 -6.63 10.45
C ILE A 209 -6.08 -5.61 9.57
N HIS A 210 -6.50 -4.35 9.57
CA HIS A 210 -5.81 -3.28 8.83
C HIS A 210 -4.43 -2.97 9.43
N THR A 211 -4.29 -3.05 10.75
CA THR A 211 -3.00 -2.89 11.44
C THR A 211 -2.09 -4.07 11.15
N GLN A 212 -2.62 -5.30 11.17
CA GLN A 212 -1.86 -6.49 10.78
C GLN A 212 -1.36 -6.39 9.34
N LEU A 213 -2.22 -5.99 8.39
CA LEU A 213 -1.85 -5.80 6.99
C LEU A 213 -0.71 -4.79 6.84
N TYR A 214 -0.83 -3.64 7.52
CA TYR A 214 0.16 -2.58 7.40
C TYR A 214 1.49 -2.97 8.05
N SER A 215 1.45 -3.66 9.19
CA SER A 215 2.62 -4.20 9.88
C SER A 215 3.36 -5.24 9.04
N ILE A 216 2.64 -6.22 8.48
CA ILE A 216 3.24 -7.24 7.60
C ILE A 216 3.81 -6.59 6.34
N PHE A 217 3.10 -5.61 5.74
CA PHE A 217 3.61 -4.86 4.59
C PHE A 217 4.94 -4.16 4.92
N ALA A 218 5.00 -3.46 6.05
CA ALA A 218 6.19 -2.73 6.49
C ALA A 218 7.38 -3.66 6.76
N ILE A 219 7.15 -4.77 7.48
CA ILE A 219 8.18 -5.79 7.76
C ILE A 219 8.70 -6.39 6.45
N ARG A 220 7.82 -6.81 5.52
CA ARG A 220 8.23 -7.39 4.23
C ARG A 220 8.94 -6.38 3.33
N ALA A 221 8.61 -5.10 3.43
CA ALA A 221 9.34 -4.05 2.73
C ALA A 221 10.74 -3.81 3.31
N ALA A 222 10.89 -3.93 4.63
CA ALA A 222 12.18 -3.77 5.32
C ALA A 222 13.11 -4.97 5.12
N LEU A 223 12.56 -6.19 5.06
CA LEU A 223 13.30 -7.46 4.95
C LEU A 223 12.78 -8.28 3.75
N PRO A 224 13.05 -7.87 2.51
CA PRO A 224 12.45 -8.51 1.34
C PRO A 224 12.93 -9.97 1.14
N GLU A 225 14.14 -10.31 1.57
CA GLU A 225 14.76 -11.63 1.37
C GLU A 225 14.77 -12.51 2.63
N GLN A 226 14.48 -11.95 3.81
CA GLN A 226 14.59 -12.63 5.11
C GLN A 226 13.23 -12.75 5.81
N ILE A 227 12.29 -13.42 5.17
CA ILE A 227 10.97 -13.63 5.75
C ILE A 227 10.99 -14.92 6.59
N ASP A 228 10.84 -14.77 7.89
CA ASP A 228 10.69 -15.91 8.78
C ASP A 228 9.32 -16.61 8.61
N GLU A 229 9.22 -17.82 9.14
CA GLU A 229 8.02 -18.64 9.02
C GLU A 229 6.80 -18.01 9.70
N PHE A 230 7.00 -17.28 10.80
CA PHE A 230 5.94 -16.56 11.50
C PHE A 230 5.26 -15.53 10.59
N ILE A 231 6.04 -14.65 9.94
CA ILE A 231 5.51 -13.65 9.02
C ILE A 231 4.87 -14.30 7.79
N LYS A 232 5.43 -15.42 7.31
CA LYS A 232 4.83 -16.18 6.22
C LYS A 232 3.45 -16.72 6.60
N ASN A 233 3.31 -17.34 7.77
CA ASN A 233 2.05 -17.87 8.26
C ASN A 233 1.01 -16.77 8.50
N LYS A 234 1.41 -15.66 9.11
CA LYS A 234 0.55 -14.48 9.28
C LYS A 234 0.10 -13.87 7.95
N SER A 235 0.96 -13.87 6.94
CA SER A 235 0.60 -13.45 5.59
C SER A 235 -0.48 -14.35 4.96
N GLU A 236 -0.38 -15.67 5.15
CA GLU A 236 -1.37 -16.63 4.67
C GLU A 236 -2.74 -16.44 5.37
N GLU A 237 -2.74 -16.29 6.69
CA GLU A 237 -3.95 -15.98 7.47
C GLU A 237 -4.62 -14.71 6.97
N LEU A 238 -3.83 -13.65 6.77
CA LEU A 238 -4.29 -12.36 6.28
C LEU A 238 -4.91 -12.48 4.88
N ILE A 239 -4.26 -13.19 3.95
CA ILE A 239 -4.76 -13.37 2.59
C ILE A 239 -6.10 -14.10 2.60
N LYS A 240 -6.26 -15.12 3.44
CA LYS A 240 -7.54 -15.82 3.61
C LYS A 240 -8.62 -14.87 4.13
N ALA A 241 -8.34 -14.16 5.22
CA ALA A 241 -9.28 -13.22 5.81
C ALA A 241 -9.73 -12.13 4.81
N PHE A 242 -8.79 -11.56 4.03
CA PHE A 242 -9.13 -10.58 2.99
C PHE A 242 -9.88 -11.19 1.80
N ALA A 243 -9.71 -12.47 1.51
CA ALA A 243 -10.44 -13.11 0.42
C ALA A 243 -11.95 -13.06 0.60
N ASP A 244 -12.41 -13.14 1.85
CA ASP A 244 -13.83 -13.19 2.20
C ASP A 244 -14.44 -11.79 2.31
N ILE A 245 -13.72 -10.85 2.93
CA ILE A 245 -14.24 -9.51 3.20
C ILE A 245 -13.96 -8.49 2.10
N PHE A 246 -13.10 -8.81 1.11
CA PHE A 246 -12.61 -7.83 0.11
C PHE A 246 -13.68 -7.02 -0.61
N PRO A 247 -14.84 -7.57 -1.03
CA PRO A 247 -15.89 -6.80 -1.69
C PRO A 247 -16.41 -5.65 -0.83
N ASN A 248 -16.48 -5.86 0.48
CA ASN A 248 -17.11 -4.99 1.47
C ASN A 248 -16.12 -4.20 2.32
N ILE A 249 -14.81 -4.28 2.01
CA ILE A 249 -13.79 -3.55 2.77
C ILE A 249 -14.01 -2.05 2.62
N LEU A 250 -14.14 -1.37 3.75
CA LEU A 250 -14.22 0.08 3.86
C LEU A 250 -12.85 0.68 4.23
N GLU A 251 -12.74 2.01 4.12
CA GLU A 251 -11.65 2.75 4.72
C GLU A 251 -11.73 2.66 6.25
N VAL A 252 -10.58 2.65 6.90
CA VAL A 252 -10.49 2.69 8.35
C VAL A 252 -9.85 4.01 8.78
N TYR A 253 -10.50 4.68 9.68
CA TYR A 253 -10.01 5.86 10.38
C TYR A 253 -9.50 5.40 11.74
N HIS A 254 -8.18 5.40 11.93
CA HIS A 254 -7.56 5.07 13.20
C HIS A 254 -7.41 6.35 14.02
N PRO A 255 -8.21 6.55 15.07
CA PRO A 255 -8.19 7.77 15.86
C PRO A 255 -7.01 7.78 16.83
N PHE A 256 -6.50 8.95 17.11
CA PHE A 256 -5.60 9.22 18.22
C PHE A 256 -5.72 10.69 18.65
N ASP A 257 -5.52 10.94 19.92
CA ASP A 257 -5.61 12.27 20.48
C ASP A 257 -4.21 12.86 20.71
N VAL A 258 -4.07 14.13 20.43
CA VAL A 258 -2.87 14.92 20.72
C VAL A 258 -3.21 15.96 21.75
N THR A 259 -2.54 15.92 22.91
CA THR A 259 -2.75 16.88 24.00
C THR A 259 -1.63 17.90 24.02
N ASP A 260 -1.97 19.18 23.94
CA ASP A 260 -1.05 20.28 24.26
C ASP A 260 -1.12 20.56 25.78
N THR A 261 -0.06 20.14 26.44
CA THR A 261 0.03 20.28 27.89
C THR A 261 0.08 21.75 28.37
N ARG A 262 0.56 22.67 27.49
CA ARG A 262 0.62 24.11 27.81
C ARG A 262 -0.75 24.77 27.80
N GLU A 263 -1.60 24.35 26.86
CA GLU A 263 -2.94 24.92 26.69
C GLU A 263 -4.02 24.05 27.33
N ASN A 264 -3.67 22.86 27.82
CA ASN A 264 -4.59 21.82 28.30
C ASN A 264 -5.69 21.51 27.26
N LYS A 265 -5.30 21.45 25.98
CA LYS A 265 -6.19 21.26 24.86
C LYS A 265 -5.90 19.95 24.15
N THR A 266 -6.91 19.11 24.03
CA THR A 266 -6.82 17.86 23.26
C THR A 266 -7.47 18.02 21.88
N THR A 267 -6.78 17.57 20.86
CA THR A 267 -7.26 17.59 19.46
C THR A 267 -7.28 16.18 18.92
N ALA A 268 -8.43 15.74 18.41
CA ALA A 268 -8.57 14.44 17.77
C ALA A 268 -7.93 14.44 16.36
N HIS A 269 -7.13 13.44 16.08
CA HIS A 269 -6.49 13.19 14.81
C HIS A 269 -6.88 11.81 14.28
N TYR A 270 -6.70 11.60 12.97
CA TYR A 270 -7.02 10.33 12.33
C TYR A 270 -5.93 9.91 11.34
N PHE A 271 -5.49 8.67 11.46
CA PHE A 271 -4.69 8.00 10.44
C PHE A 271 -5.61 7.14 9.57
N VAL A 272 -5.60 7.37 8.25
CA VAL A 272 -6.52 6.72 7.34
C VAL A 272 -5.84 5.58 6.59
N VAL A 273 -6.40 4.37 6.68
CA VAL A 273 -5.90 3.19 5.98
C VAL A 273 -6.85 2.79 4.85
N LYS A 274 -6.34 2.81 3.63
CA LYS A 274 -7.04 2.37 2.41
C LYS A 274 -6.80 0.89 2.18
N GLN A 275 -7.54 0.05 2.85
CA GLN A 275 -7.28 -1.38 2.93
C GLN A 275 -7.27 -2.07 1.55
N LYS A 276 -8.23 -1.76 0.65
CA LYS A 276 -8.30 -2.40 -0.69
C LYS A 276 -7.02 -2.18 -1.51
N THR A 277 -6.62 -0.93 -1.65
CA THR A 277 -5.44 -0.59 -2.47
C THR A 277 -4.15 -1.02 -1.79
N LEU A 278 -4.07 -0.96 -0.46
CA LEU A 278 -2.93 -1.47 0.30
C LEU A 278 -2.80 -2.98 0.13
N PHE A 279 -3.90 -3.73 0.22
CA PHE A 279 -3.88 -5.18 0.06
C PHE A 279 -3.54 -5.61 -1.38
N LEU A 280 -4.10 -4.96 -2.39
CA LEU A 280 -3.73 -5.22 -3.78
C LEU A 280 -2.26 -4.87 -4.08
N ASN A 281 -1.75 -3.80 -3.46
CA ASN A 281 -0.33 -3.45 -3.53
C ASN A 281 0.54 -4.54 -2.87
N TYR A 282 0.13 -5.01 -1.70
CA TYR A 282 0.77 -6.14 -1.02
C TYR A 282 0.85 -7.38 -1.91
N LEU A 283 -0.29 -7.82 -2.49
CA LEU A 283 -0.33 -8.97 -3.38
C LEU A 283 0.55 -8.77 -4.62
N SER A 284 0.47 -7.61 -5.26
CA SER A 284 1.24 -7.35 -6.48
C SER A 284 2.75 -7.34 -6.22
N ARG A 285 3.17 -6.89 -5.05
CA ARG A 285 4.59 -6.77 -4.68
C ARG A 285 5.19 -8.07 -4.16
N PHE A 286 4.47 -8.76 -3.29
CA PHE A 286 5.00 -9.87 -2.52
C PHE A 286 4.40 -11.24 -2.88
N GLU A 287 3.22 -11.26 -3.51
CA GLU A 287 2.45 -12.47 -3.84
C GLU A 287 2.00 -12.46 -5.30
N PHE A 288 2.93 -12.18 -6.21
CA PHE A 288 2.63 -11.93 -7.63
C PHE A 288 1.82 -13.06 -8.29
N THR A 289 2.12 -14.31 -7.97
CA THR A 289 1.38 -15.47 -8.51
C THR A 289 -0.09 -15.44 -8.10
N ARG A 290 -0.38 -15.09 -6.85
CA ARG A 290 -1.76 -14.92 -6.36
C ARG A 290 -2.43 -13.71 -6.96
N PHE A 291 -1.69 -12.58 -7.05
CA PHE A 291 -2.19 -11.38 -7.71
C PHE A 291 -2.68 -11.64 -9.13
N CYS A 292 -1.95 -12.46 -9.90
CA CYS A 292 -2.28 -12.76 -11.30
C CYS A 292 -3.37 -13.81 -11.48
N ASN A 293 -3.86 -14.47 -10.43
CA ASN A 293 -4.99 -15.40 -10.58
C ASN A 293 -6.27 -14.65 -10.98
N LYS A 294 -7.24 -15.39 -11.53
CA LYS A 294 -8.50 -14.80 -12.02
C LYS A 294 -9.20 -13.95 -10.95
N LYS A 295 -9.28 -14.45 -9.71
CA LYS A 295 -9.98 -13.78 -8.61
C LYS A 295 -9.38 -12.40 -8.33
N TRP A 296 -8.07 -12.31 -8.13
CA TRP A 296 -7.42 -11.07 -7.70
C TRP A 296 -7.14 -10.11 -8.84
N LEU A 297 -6.76 -10.61 -10.02
CA LEU A 297 -6.54 -9.73 -11.17
C LEU A 297 -7.84 -9.09 -11.66
N SER A 298 -8.98 -9.81 -11.62
CA SER A 298 -10.29 -9.22 -11.91
C SER A 298 -10.64 -8.12 -10.89
N ARG A 299 -10.46 -8.37 -9.59
CA ARG A 299 -10.66 -7.36 -8.54
C ARG A 299 -9.75 -6.15 -8.68
N ALA A 300 -8.53 -6.37 -9.15
CA ALA A 300 -7.61 -5.28 -9.46
C ALA A 300 -8.12 -4.44 -10.64
N VAL A 301 -8.62 -5.06 -11.71
CA VAL A 301 -9.27 -4.36 -12.84
C VAL A 301 -10.47 -3.55 -12.36
N ASP A 302 -11.35 -4.15 -11.57
CA ASP A 302 -12.53 -3.47 -11.01
C ASP A 302 -12.13 -2.27 -10.15
N THR A 303 -11.05 -2.41 -9.36
CA THR A 303 -10.52 -1.31 -8.55
C THR A 303 -9.95 -0.19 -9.43
N VAL A 304 -9.26 -0.52 -10.54
CA VAL A 304 -8.76 0.47 -11.50
C VAL A 304 -9.94 1.22 -12.15
N ASN A 305 -10.93 0.49 -12.64
CA ASN A 305 -12.13 1.09 -13.25
C ASN A 305 -12.86 2.01 -12.26
N TYR A 306 -13.01 1.55 -11.02
CA TYR A 306 -13.59 2.36 -9.96
C TYR A 306 -12.80 3.65 -9.71
N VAL A 307 -11.47 3.61 -9.69
CA VAL A 307 -10.62 4.81 -9.60
C VAL A 307 -10.89 5.74 -10.77
N ILE A 308 -11.00 5.20 -12.01
CA ILE A 308 -11.29 5.98 -13.22
C ILE A 308 -12.67 6.65 -13.13
N GLU A 309 -13.70 5.90 -12.82
CA GLU A 309 -15.09 6.38 -12.76
C GLU A 309 -15.26 7.48 -11.71
N ASN A 310 -14.63 7.32 -10.56
CA ASN A 310 -14.74 8.29 -9.46
C ASN A 310 -13.87 9.53 -9.63
N GLN A 311 -12.88 9.49 -10.52
CA GLN A 311 -12.16 10.69 -10.95
C GLN A 311 -12.97 11.53 -11.97
N GLY A 312 -14.03 10.96 -12.61
CA GLY A 312 -14.72 11.50 -13.78
C GLY A 312 -15.94 12.36 -13.51
N GLY A 313 -16.57 12.34 -12.36
CA GLY A 313 -17.91 12.89 -12.22
C GLY A 313 -18.11 13.96 -11.15
N GLU A 314 -18.70 15.10 -11.56
CA GLU A 314 -19.35 16.07 -10.66
C GLU A 314 -20.53 15.46 -9.87
N LYS A 315 -20.90 14.20 -10.11
CA LYS A 315 -22.13 13.56 -9.61
C LYS A 315 -21.96 12.31 -8.77
N SER A 316 -20.76 11.87 -8.41
CA SER A 316 -20.65 10.73 -7.49
C SER A 316 -21.01 11.17 -6.06
N LYS A 317 -22.29 11.14 -5.74
CA LYS A 317 -22.84 11.37 -4.39
C LYS A 317 -22.48 10.26 -3.39
N ILE A 318 -21.63 9.31 -3.74
CA ILE A 318 -21.26 8.20 -2.89
C ILE A 318 -19.77 8.27 -2.58
N SER A 319 -19.45 8.89 -1.50
CA SER A 319 -18.47 8.63 -0.45
C SER A 319 -17.06 8.08 -0.77
N PHE A 320 -16.56 8.16 -1.99
CA PHE A 320 -15.13 8.28 -2.16
C PHE A 320 -14.83 9.76 -2.38
N ARG A 321 -14.81 10.48 -1.30
CA ARG A 321 -14.10 11.75 -1.26
C ARG A 321 -12.68 11.41 -1.66
N ILE A 322 -12.34 11.68 -2.92
CA ILE A 322 -11.02 11.39 -3.46
C ILE A 322 -10.11 12.44 -2.86
N GLY A 323 -9.76 12.20 -1.61
CA GLY A 323 -8.69 12.92 -0.96
C GLY A 323 -7.40 12.63 -1.72
N THR A 324 -6.50 13.58 -1.75
CA THR A 324 -5.18 13.41 -2.33
C THR A 324 -4.50 12.15 -1.77
N ARG A 325 -4.72 11.81 -0.50
CA ARG A 325 -4.23 10.59 0.16
C ARG A 325 -4.84 9.30 -0.39
N ASN A 326 -6.12 9.32 -0.72
CA ASN A 326 -6.82 8.15 -1.29
C ASN A 326 -6.28 7.84 -2.67
N THR A 327 -6.11 8.88 -3.46
CA THR A 327 -5.53 8.81 -4.80
C THR A 327 -4.09 8.33 -4.74
N LEU A 328 -3.29 8.79 -3.78
CA LEU A 328 -1.92 8.29 -3.58
C LEU A 328 -1.87 6.79 -3.33
N SER A 329 -2.74 6.26 -2.45
CA SER A 329 -2.78 4.82 -2.18
C SER A 329 -3.11 4.01 -3.45
N ALA A 330 -4.01 4.54 -4.29
CA ALA A 330 -4.30 3.96 -5.61
C ALA A 330 -3.07 4.05 -6.54
N VAL A 331 -2.41 5.21 -6.63
CA VAL A 331 -1.23 5.39 -7.48
C VAL A 331 -0.09 4.44 -7.09
N ARG A 332 0.20 4.29 -5.80
CA ARG A 332 1.19 3.31 -5.30
C ARG A 332 0.88 1.90 -5.79
N PHE A 333 -0.37 1.48 -5.68
CA PHE A 333 -0.82 0.18 -6.19
C PHE A 333 -0.69 0.09 -7.72
N LEU A 334 -1.16 1.10 -8.46
CA LEU A 334 -1.13 1.12 -9.93
C LEU A 334 0.31 1.02 -10.46
N ILE A 335 1.21 1.85 -9.96
CA ILE A 335 2.63 1.85 -10.37
C ILE A 335 3.30 0.52 -10.05
N GLN A 336 3.13 0.00 -8.82
CA GLN A 336 3.75 -1.26 -8.42
C GLN A 336 3.25 -2.45 -9.25
N SER A 337 1.93 -2.54 -9.42
CA SER A 337 1.33 -3.62 -10.20
C SER A 337 1.66 -3.51 -11.70
N LYS A 338 1.72 -2.29 -12.26
CA LYS A 338 2.18 -2.03 -13.63
C LYS A 338 3.59 -2.57 -13.85
N LYS A 339 4.53 -2.21 -12.97
CA LYS A 339 5.92 -2.69 -13.05
C LYS A 339 5.99 -4.22 -13.07
N ASN A 340 5.30 -4.86 -12.12
CA ASN A 340 5.35 -6.31 -11.98
C ASN A 340 4.66 -7.05 -13.13
N VAL A 341 3.48 -6.59 -13.59
CA VAL A 341 2.77 -7.19 -14.73
C VAL A 341 3.54 -6.96 -16.03
N LYS A 342 4.15 -5.78 -16.23
CA LYS A 342 4.98 -5.48 -17.41
C LYS A 342 6.19 -6.41 -17.49
N ALA A 343 6.92 -6.57 -16.38
CA ALA A 343 8.09 -7.45 -16.29
C ALA A 343 7.73 -8.93 -16.48
N ASN A 344 6.54 -9.36 -16.05
CA ASN A 344 6.12 -10.76 -16.03
C ASN A 344 4.89 -11.04 -16.91
N LYS A 345 4.70 -10.33 -18.02
CA LYS A 345 3.49 -10.35 -18.84
C LYS A 345 3.05 -11.75 -19.30
N ARG A 346 4.01 -12.59 -19.71
CA ARG A 346 3.71 -14.00 -20.14
C ARG A 346 3.21 -14.81 -18.96
N LYS A 347 3.89 -14.73 -17.81
CA LYS A 347 3.52 -15.42 -16.56
C LYS A 347 2.15 -14.99 -16.06
N ALA A 348 1.87 -13.68 -16.04
CA ALA A 348 0.56 -13.13 -15.67
C ALA A 348 -0.58 -13.69 -16.52
N ASN A 349 -0.41 -13.74 -17.85
CA ASN A 349 -1.41 -14.32 -18.74
C ASN A 349 -1.59 -15.82 -18.48
N LEU A 350 -0.51 -16.58 -18.35
CA LEU A 350 -0.55 -18.02 -18.10
C LEU A 350 -1.33 -18.33 -16.82
N ILE A 351 -1.03 -17.64 -15.73
CA ILE A 351 -1.70 -17.84 -14.44
C ILE A 351 -3.18 -17.49 -14.55
N TYR A 352 -3.51 -16.33 -15.13
CA TYR A 352 -4.91 -15.90 -15.26
C TYR A 352 -5.75 -16.88 -16.07
N TYR A 353 -5.27 -17.28 -17.25
CA TYR A 353 -6.02 -18.20 -18.11
C TYR A 353 -6.03 -19.61 -17.54
N GLY A 354 -4.96 -20.07 -16.91
CA GLY A 354 -4.91 -21.35 -16.21
C GLY A 354 -5.96 -21.41 -15.09
N THR A 355 -6.01 -20.38 -14.23
CA THR A 355 -7.03 -20.32 -13.16
C THR A 355 -8.45 -20.12 -13.72
N LYS A 356 -8.62 -19.38 -14.83
CA LYS A 356 -9.90 -19.24 -15.50
C LYS A 356 -10.43 -20.57 -16.01
N ILE A 357 -9.56 -21.40 -16.61
CA ILE A 357 -9.91 -22.74 -17.10
C ILE A 357 -10.34 -23.63 -15.94
N LEU A 358 -9.56 -23.68 -14.87
CA LEU A 358 -9.86 -24.47 -13.68
C LEU A 358 -11.17 -24.08 -12.98
N HIS A 359 -11.61 -22.82 -13.10
CA HIS A 359 -12.88 -22.36 -12.55
C HIS A 359 -14.10 -22.62 -13.46
N SER A 360 -13.90 -23.08 -14.70
CA SER A 360 -15.02 -23.41 -15.58
C SER A 360 -15.62 -24.77 -15.22
N ILE A 361 -16.90 -24.80 -14.84
CA ILE A 361 -17.63 -26.04 -14.51
C ILE A 361 -17.49 -27.07 -15.65
N LYS A 362 -17.64 -26.61 -16.91
CA LYS A 362 -17.48 -27.50 -18.09
C LYS A 362 -16.08 -28.12 -18.17
N THR A 363 -15.05 -27.36 -17.86
CA THR A 363 -13.65 -27.84 -17.89
C THR A 363 -13.34 -28.80 -16.76
N ARG A 364 -14.00 -28.66 -15.58
CA ARG A 364 -13.91 -29.63 -14.48
C ARG A 364 -14.38 -31.01 -14.93
N TYR A 365 -15.54 -31.10 -15.60
CA TYR A 365 -16.06 -32.38 -16.12
C TYR A 365 -15.20 -32.92 -17.27
N ILE A 366 -14.65 -32.08 -18.14
CA ILE A 366 -13.73 -32.50 -19.20
C ILE A 366 -12.44 -33.08 -18.60
N LEU A 367 -11.84 -32.40 -17.60
CA LEU A 367 -10.64 -32.91 -16.91
C LEU A 367 -10.91 -34.23 -16.19
N ILE A 368 -12.04 -34.40 -15.52
CA ILE A 368 -12.46 -35.65 -14.91
C ILE A 368 -12.66 -36.72 -15.99
N GLY A 369 -13.32 -36.41 -17.07
CA GLY A 369 -13.51 -37.30 -18.23
C GLY A 369 -12.18 -37.76 -18.88
N ILE A 370 -11.24 -36.83 -19.07
CA ILE A 370 -9.89 -37.13 -19.55
C ILE A 370 -9.13 -38.05 -18.58
N LEU A 371 -9.20 -37.78 -17.28
CA LEU A 371 -8.57 -38.59 -16.24
C LEU A 371 -9.14 -40.02 -16.23
N ILE A 372 -10.47 -40.16 -16.34
CA ILE A 372 -11.14 -41.47 -16.45
C ILE A 372 -10.70 -42.19 -17.72
N LEU A 373 -10.67 -41.50 -18.85
CA LEU A 373 -10.21 -42.07 -20.13
C LEU A 373 -8.75 -42.50 -20.07
N VAL A 374 -7.86 -41.67 -19.58
CA VAL A 374 -6.44 -41.99 -19.40
C VAL A 374 -6.26 -43.18 -18.47
N SER A 375 -6.99 -43.22 -17.37
CA SER A 375 -6.97 -44.36 -16.42
C SER A 375 -7.50 -45.65 -17.10
N TYR A 376 -8.54 -45.55 -17.92
CA TYR A 376 -9.12 -46.68 -18.66
C TYR A 376 -8.18 -47.24 -19.74
N PHE A 377 -7.50 -46.36 -20.49
CA PHE A 377 -6.57 -46.82 -21.56
C PHE A 377 -5.21 -47.30 -21.01
N ILE A 378 -4.78 -46.79 -19.85
CA ILE A 378 -3.52 -47.20 -19.21
C ILE A 378 -3.71 -48.52 -18.43
N SER A 379 -4.87 -48.77 -17.89
CA SER A 379 -5.17 -49.96 -17.04
C SER A 379 -4.89 -51.30 -17.76
N PRO A 380 -5.29 -51.55 -19.02
CA PRO A 380 -5.04 -52.83 -19.70
C PRO A 380 -3.57 -53.07 -20.06
N THR A 381 -2.81 -52.02 -20.35
CA THR A 381 -1.38 -52.12 -20.71
C THR A 381 -0.49 -52.38 -19.51
N LEU A 382 -1.01 -52.27 -18.33
CA LEU A 382 -0.30 -52.37 -17.04
C LEU A 382 -0.46 -53.73 -16.39
N SER A 383 -1.38 -54.56 -16.85
CA SER A 383 -1.65 -55.89 -16.28
C SER A 383 -0.47 -56.85 -16.40
N SER A 384 0.50 -56.57 -17.24
CA SER A 384 1.70 -57.41 -17.45
C SER A 384 2.87 -57.08 -16.50
N ASN A 385 2.81 -55.97 -15.76
CA ASN A 385 3.91 -55.57 -14.87
C ASN A 385 3.37 -54.95 -13.56
N GLN A 386 3.18 -55.79 -12.54
CA GLN A 386 2.54 -55.41 -11.26
C GLN A 386 3.17 -54.17 -10.60
N GLY A 387 4.50 -53.97 -10.71
CA GLY A 387 5.19 -52.82 -10.16
C GLY A 387 4.85 -51.50 -10.84
N LEU A 388 4.73 -51.54 -12.16
CA LEU A 388 4.40 -50.32 -12.97
C LEU A 388 2.92 -49.96 -12.80
N GLY A 389 2.03 -51.00 -12.66
CA GLY A 389 0.61 -50.79 -12.36
C GLY A 389 0.36 -50.11 -11.01
N PHE A 390 1.09 -50.55 -10.01
CA PHE A 390 1.02 -49.92 -8.69
C PHE A 390 1.48 -48.46 -8.73
N PHE A 391 2.63 -48.19 -9.39
CA PHE A 391 3.20 -46.84 -9.47
C PHE A 391 2.26 -45.87 -10.22
N LEU A 392 1.66 -46.28 -11.30
CA LEU A 392 0.72 -45.47 -12.05
C LEU A 392 -0.64 -45.33 -11.37
N GLY A 393 -1.08 -46.34 -10.62
CA GLY A 393 -2.24 -46.24 -9.74
C GLY A 393 -2.05 -45.19 -8.62
N VAL A 394 -0.85 -45.13 -8.06
CA VAL A 394 -0.48 -44.10 -7.08
C VAL A 394 -0.45 -42.72 -7.72
N ILE A 395 0.15 -42.57 -8.92
CA ILE A 395 0.15 -41.29 -9.64
C ILE A 395 -1.28 -40.85 -9.99
N ALA A 396 -2.14 -41.74 -10.48
CA ALA A 396 -3.53 -41.43 -10.77
C ALA A 396 -4.31 -41.02 -9.51
N SER A 397 -4.07 -41.67 -8.38
CA SER A 397 -4.68 -41.31 -7.08
C SER A 397 -4.19 -39.96 -6.57
N ILE A 398 -2.90 -39.65 -6.73
CA ILE A 398 -2.34 -38.33 -6.37
C ILE A 398 -2.94 -37.24 -7.27
N ILE A 399 -3.04 -37.46 -8.57
CA ILE A 399 -3.65 -36.52 -9.51
C ILE A 399 -5.14 -36.34 -9.17
N ALA A 400 -5.87 -37.41 -8.89
CA ALA A 400 -7.27 -37.34 -8.47
C ALA A 400 -7.45 -36.60 -7.14
N ALA A 401 -6.58 -36.81 -6.15
CA ALA A 401 -6.58 -36.09 -4.89
C ALA A 401 -6.22 -34.59 -5.08
N MET A 402 -5.27 -34.28 -5.95
CA MET A 402 -4.93 -32.90 -6.32
C MET A 402 -6.09 -32.20 -7.01
N VAL A 403 -6.76 -32.87 -7.96
CA VAL A 403 -7.95 -32.36 -8.65
C VAL A 403 -9.11 -32.21 -7.67
N TYR A 404 -9.35 -33.16 -6.78
CA TYR A 404 -10.37 -33.07 -5.75
C TYR A 404 -10.11 -31.90 -4.80
N ASN A 405 -8.88 -31.73 -4.31
CA ASN A 405 -8.50 -30.60 -3.45
C ASN A 405 -8.61 -29.26 -4.19
N LEU A 406 -8.30 -29.20 -5.47
CA LEU A 406 -8.50 -27.99 -6.28
C LEU A 406 -9.99 -27.68 -6.50
N LEU A 407 -10.83 -28.70 -6.62
CA LEU A 407 -12.27 -28.58 -6.79
C LEU A 407 -12.97 -28.13 -5.48
N THR A 408 -12.59 -28.71 -4.36
CA THR A 408 -13.22 -28.42 -3.05
C THR A 408 -12.72 -27.11 -2.41
N LYS A 409 -11.45 -26.73 -2.64
CA LYS A 409 -10.92 -25.43 -2.18
C LYS A 409 -11.41 -24.22 -2.97
N SER A 410 -12.13 -24.39 -4.06
CA SER A 410 -12.63 -23.27 -4.87
C SER A 410 -14.03 -22.79 -4.46
N ASP A 411 -14.70 -23.48 -3.56
CA ASP A 411 -16.03 -23.12 -3.08
C ASP A 411 -15.98 -22.37 -1.73
N ASN A 412 -14.77 -22.14 -1.18
CA ASN A 412 -14.52 -21.31 0.00
C ASN A 412 -13.75 -20.03 -0.37
#